data_98a41c007f55215054b253acea8fd76c
#
_entry.id   98a41c007f55215054b253acea8fd76c
#
_cell.length_a   1.000
_cell.length_b   1.000
_cell.length_c   1.000
_cell.angle_alpha   90.00
_cell.angle_beta   90.00
_cell.angle_gamma   90.00
#
_symmetry.space_group_name_H-M   'P 1'
#
loop_
_entity.id
_entity.type
_entity.pdbx_description
1 polymer ?
#
loop_
_entity_poly.entity_id
_entity_poly.type
_entity_poly.pdbx_seq_one_letter_code
_entity_poly.pdbx_strand_id
1 'polypeptide(L)'
;MNFTDSHCHLDFDAFSNERPQLISQCASANIHQIIIPATHPANWQTVLNLASKENYHGCNLFACLGIHPWFLEGLTIAHLDDLARAVEQSTGPSIENKSKKIIAIGEAGIDGGIAKQQDNLNQQIMFFNYQLALAKQYQLPVIVHHRQSHHYIIPLLKKAKLTAGGVIHAFSGSYQQAKEYIDLGFKLGVGGTITYPRAKKTINTISRLP
;
A
#
# COMPACT_ATOMS: atom_id res chain seq x y z
N MET A 1 -9.44 20.67 9.79
CA MET A 1 -9.58 19.21 9.66
C MET A 1 -8.21 18.67 9.28
N ASN A 2 -7.71 17.63 9.93
CA ASN A 2 -6.42 17.05 9.59
C ASN A 2 -6.62 15.89 8.61
N PHE A 3 -5.78 15.81 7.59
CA PHE A 3 -5.80 14.76 6.60
C PHE A 3 -4.61 13.82 6.73
N THR A 4 -4.79 12.60 6.29
CA THR A 4 -3.73 11.60 6.12
C THR A 4 -3.65 11.25 4.64
N ASP A 5 -2.46 11.40 4.05
CA ASP A 5 -2.18 10.79 2.75
C ASP A 5 -1.86 9.31 2.98
N SER A 6 -2.77 8.46 2.56
CA SER A 6 -2.66 7.01 2.79
C SER A 6 -1.74 6.29 1.82
N HIS A 7 -1.16 7.01 0.82
CA HIS A 7 -0.32 6.37 -0.18
C HIS A 7 0.48 7.39 -1.01
N CYS A 8 1.74 7.57 -0.67
CA CYS A 8 2.63 8.46 -1.42
C CYS A 8 4.05 7.86 -1.51
N HIS A 9 4.54 7.64 -2.73
CA HIS A 9 5.90 7.13 -2.97
C HIS A 9 6.96 8.23 -2.82
N LEU A 10 7.05 8.81 -1.64
CA LEU A 10 8.04 9.86 -1.32
C LEU A 10 9.50 9.38 -1.40
N ASP A 11 9.71 8.07 -1.44
CA ASP A 11 11.02 7.43 -1.61
C ASP A 11 11.57 7.56 -3.03
N PHE A 12 10.73 7.81 -4.03
CA PHE A 12 11.17 7.91 -5.43
C PHE A 12 12.10 9.10 -5.66
N ASP A 13 13.09 8.90 -6.53
CA ASP A 13 14.12 9.90 -6.87
C ASP A 13 13.55 11.22 -7.41
N ALA A 14 12.40 11.16 -8.06
CA ALA A 14 11.68 12.35 -8.52
C ALA A 14 11.41 13.39 -7.42
N PHE A 15 11.34 12.95 -6.15
CA PHE A 15 11.11 13.83 -5.00
C PHE A 15 12.40 14.19 -4.24
N SER A 16 13.55 13.62 -4.60
CA SER A 16 14.77 13.69 -3.76
C SER A 16 15.20 15.11 -3.42
N ASN A 17 15.15 16.03 -4.37
CA ASN A 17 15.61 17.40 -4.19
C ASN A 17 14.58 18.30 -3.49
N GLU A 18 13.29 18.05 -3.69
CA GLU A 18 12.19 18.91 -3.23
C GLU A 18 11.40 18.30 -2.08
N ARG A 19 11.75 17.08 -1.65
CA ARG A 19 11.01 16.34 -0.62
C ARG A 19 10.76 17.15 0.67
N PRO A 20 11.75 17.84 1.26
CA PRO A 20 11.51 18.65 2.45
C PRO A 20 10.48 19.75 2.22
N GLN A 21 10.57 20.45 1.10
CA GLN A 21 9.66 21.54 0.74
C GLN A 21 8.25 20.99 0.48
N LEU A 22 8.13 19.89 -0.25
CA LEU A 22 6.85 19.24 -0.53
C LEU A 22 6.14 18.81 0.76
N ILE A 23 6.87 18.20 1.69
CA ILE A 23 6.30 17.78 2.99
C ILE A 23 5.86 18.98 3.81
N SER A 24 6.62 20.08 3.80
CA SER A 24 6.23 21.34 4.45
C SER A 24 4.94 21.93 3.84
N GLN A 25 4.79 21.86 2.53
CA GLN A 25 3.56 22.25 1.82
C GLN A 25 2.37 21.34 2.21
N CYS A 26 2.58 20.03 2.33
CA CYS A 26 1.57 19.10 2.82
C CYS A 26 1.09 19.49 4.23
N ALA A 27 2.01 19.76 5.16
CA ALA A 27 1.68 20.21 6.52
C ALA A 27 0.88 21.51 6.50
N SER A 28 1.27 22.47 5.65
CA SER A 28 0.53 23.74 5.48
C SER A 28 -0.88 23.53 4.91
N ALA A 29 -1.10 22.45 4.15
CA ALA A 29 -2.40 22.03 3.65
C ALA A 29 -3.17 21.11 4.63
N ASN A 30 -2.76 21.04 5.90
CA ASN A 30 -3.31 20.17 6.93
C ASN A 30 -3.16 18.66 6.68
N ILE A 31 -2.18 18.24 5.87
CA ILE A 31 -1.78 16.85 5.73
C ILE A 31 -0.60 16.63 6.68
N HIS A 32 -0.85 15.99 7.83
CA HIS A 32 0.16 15.80 8.88
C HIS A 32 0.65 14.36 9.01
N GLN A 33 0.08 13.46 8.22
CA GLN A 33 0.47 12.05 8.18
C GLN A 33 0.58 11.60 6.74
N ILE A 34 1.70 10.95 6.39
CA ILE A 34 1.94 10.42 5.06
C ILE A 34 2.41 8.98 5.19
N ILE A 35 1.75 8.06 4.51
CA ILE A 35 2.10 6.65 4.46
C ILE A 35 2.90 6.39 3.19
N ILE A 36 4.10 5.84 3.36
CA ILE A 36 5.05 5.57 2.28
C ILE A 36 5.12 4.06 2.07
N PRO A 37 4.44 3.51 1.06
CA PRO A 37 4.52 2.09 0.75
C PRO A 37 5.75 1.79 -0.10
N ALA A 38 6.55 0.82 0.34
CA ALA A 38 7.62 0.27 -0.46
C ALA A 38 7.08 -0.59 -1.61
N THR A 39 7.83 -0.70 -2.69
CA THR A 39 7.42 -1.42 -3.90
C THR A 39 8.35 -2.57 -4.26
N HIS A 40 9.59 -2.55 -3.76
CA HIS A 40 10.63 -3.50 -4.14
C HIS A 40 11.63 -3.68 -2.99
N PRO A 41 12.28 -4.84 -2.84
CA PRO A 41 13.30 -5.05 -1.80
C PRO A 41 14.38 -3.96 -1.75
N ALA A 42 14.78 -3.44 -2.91
CA ALA A 42 15.82 -2.41 -2.99
C ALA A 42 15.43 -1.06 -2.34
N ASN A 43 14.14 -0.75 -2.18
CA ASN A 43 13.72 0.52 -1.59
C ASN A 43 13.23 0.41 -0.12
N TRP A 44 13.18 -0.79 0.46
CA TRP A 44 12.71 -0.95 1.85
C TRP A 44 13.50 -0.10 2.84
N GLN A 45 14.83 -0.11 2.74
CA GLN A 45 15.68 0.67 3.66
C GLN A 45 15.46 2.18 3.49
N THR A 46 15.26 2.66 2.27
CA THR A 46 14.95 4.07 1.99
C THR A 46 13.64 4.49 2.64
N VAL A 47 12.59 3.67 2.50
CA VAL A 47 11.28 3.92 3.11
C VAL A 47 11.37 3.91 4.64
N LEU A 48 12.07 2.94 5.23
CA LEU A 48 12.30 2.88 6.67
C LEU A 48 13.08 4.09 7.19
N ASN A 49 14.10 4.54 6.47
CA ASN A 49 14.90 5.72 6.84
C ASN A 49 14.09 7.01 6.76
N LEU A 50 13.18 7.14 5.79
CA LEU A 50 12.27 8.28 5.72
C LEU A 50 11.30 8.30 6.91
N ALA A 51 10.70 7.17 7.21
CA ALA A 51 9.74 7.04 8.30
C ALA A 51 10.37 7.11 9.71
N SER A 52 11.69 6.98 9.82
CA SER A 52 12.40 7.14 11.11
C SER A 52 12.54 8.61 11.55
N LYS A 53 12.22 9.56 10.68
CA LYS A 53 12.31 10.99 10.99
C LYS A 53 11.05 11.46 11.70
N GLU A 54 11.16 11.80 12.97
CA GLU A 54 10.04 12.32 13.76
C GLU A 54 9.66 13.73 13.32
N ASN A 55 8.35 13.96 13.15
CA ASN A 55 7.77 15.25 12.75
C ASN A 55 8.56 15.95 11.63
N TYR A 56 8.86 15.19 10.57
CA TYR A 56 9.68 15.67 9.48
C TYR A 56 8.95 16.77 8.69
N HIS A 57 9.45 18.00 8.81
CA HIS A 57 8.85 19.20 8.21
C HIS A 57 7.34 19.36 8.47
N GLY A 58 6.87 19.01 9.69
CA GLY A 58 5.48 19.16 10.10
C GLY A 58 4.59 17.94 9.80
N CYS A 59 5.15 16.86 9.24
CA CYS A 59 4.45 15.60 8.98
C CYS A 59 5.10 14.43 9.71
N ASN A 60 4.28 13.48 10.14
CA ASN A 60 4.70 12.16 10.55
C ASN A 60 4.68 11.22 9.34
N LEU A 61 5.81 10.57 9.08
CA LEU A 61 5.96 9.64 7.97
C LEU A 61 5.86 8.21 8.49
N PHE A 62 5.14 7.36 7.78
CA PHE A 62 4.93 5.96 8.16
C PHE A 62 5.35 5.02 7.04
N ALA A 63 6.10 3.98 7.38
CA ALA A 63 6.57 2.98 6.44
C ALA A 63 5.59 1.82 6.27
N CYS A 64 5.48 1.31 5.05
CA CYS A 64 4.93 -0.01 4.78
C CYS A 64 5.93 -0.80 3.95
N LEU A 65 6.07 -2.09 4.22
CA LEU A 65 6.95 -2.96 3.44
C LEU A 65 6.13 -3.93 2.60
N GLY A 66 6.51 -4.04 1.34
CA GLY A 66 5.85 -4.93 0.40
C GLY A 66 6.64 -5.10 -0.90
N ILE A 67 6.07 -5.90 -1.80
CA ILE A 67 6.56 -6.14 -3.15
C ILE A 67 5.39 -5.94 -4.11
N HIS A 68 5.50 -4.89 -4.91
CA HIS A 68 4.47 -4.46 -5.85
C HIS A 68 4.46 -5.34 -7.11
N PRO A 69 3.30 -5.67 -7.70
CA PRO A 69 3.19 -6.56 -8.84
C PRO A 69 3.91 -6.09 -10.12
N TRP A 70 4.28 -4.82 -10.21
CA TRP A 70 5.04 -4.29 -11.36
C TRP A 70 6.53 -4.66 -11.33
N PHE A 71 7.06 -4.99 -10.17
CA PHE A 71 8.49 -5.13 -9.93
C PHE A 71 8.87 -6.56 -9.54
N LEU A 72 8.25 -7.57 -10.16
CA LEU A 72 8.50 -8.98 -9.87
C LEU A 72 9.61 -9.61 -10.74
N GLU A 73 10.07 -8.91 -11.77
CA GLU A 73 11.14 -9.41 -12.64
C GLU A 73 12.40 -9.70 -11.82
N GLY A 74 12.96 -10.90 -11.99
CA GLY A 74 14.13 -11.36 -11.25
C GLY A 74 13.87 -11.73 -9.79
N LEU A 75 12.67 -11.48 -9.25
CA LEU A 75 12.36 -11.83 -7.87
C LEU A 75 11.94 -13.30 -7.75
N THR A 76 12.34 -13.91 -6.63
CA THR A 76 12.09 -15.32 -6.29
C THR A 76 11.48 -15.42 -4.88
N ILE A 77 11.18 -16.65 -4.46
CA ILE A 77 10.70 -16.94 -3.10
C ILE A 77 11.67 -16.42 -2.03
N ALA A 78 12.98 -16.44 -2.29
CA ALA A 78 13.97 -15.92 -1.34
C ALA A 78 13.72 -14.45 -0.96
N HIS A 79 13.22 -13.63 -1.89
CA HIS A 79 12.87 -12.23 -1.61
C HIS A 79 11.60 -12.10 -0.75
N LEU A 80 10.72 -13.11 -0.76
CA LEU A 80 9.59 -13.19 0.18
C LEU A 80 10.06 -13.53 1.59
N ASP A 81 11.07 -14.40 1.71
CA ASP A 81 11.71 -14.69 3.01
C ASP A 81 12.48 -13.48 3.54
N ASP A 82 13.11 -12.69 2.65
CA ASP A 82 13.70 -11.40 3.01
C ASP A 82 12.64 -10.42 3.53
N LEU A 83 11.48 -10.35 2.87
CA LEU A 83 10.36 -9.54 3.34
C LEU A 83 9.88 -10.00 4.73
N ALA A 84 9.74 -11.31 4.94
CA ALA A 84 9.33 -11.85 6.24
C ALA A 84 10.31 -11.43 7.35
N ARG A 85 11.62 -11.54 7.10
CA ARG A 85 12.66 -11.09 8.05
C ARG A 85 12.60 -9.59 8.32
N ALA A 86 12.43 -8.77 7.27
CA ALA A 86 12.31 -7.33 7.41
C ALA A 86 11.07 -6.91 8.22
N VAL A 87 9.94 -7.59 8.02
CA VAL A 87 8.70 -7.38 8.78
C VAL A 87 8.91 -7.78 10.25
N GLU A 88 9.47 -8.95 10.51
CA GLU A 88 9.77 -9.42 11.87
C GLU A 88 10.66 -8.43 12.62
N GLN A 89 11.74 -7.98 11.99
CA GLN A 89 12.66 -6.98 12.56
C GLN A 89 11.99 -5.63 12.81
N SER A 90 10.95 -5.29 12.06
CA SER A 90 10.22 -4.01 12.16
C SER A 90 9.00 -4.05 13.07
N THR A 91 8.62 -5.23 13.60
CA THR A 91 7.41 -5.43 14.43
C THR A 91 7.70 -6.09 15.77
N GLY A 92 8.88 -6.66 15.97
CA GLY A 92 9.25 -7.41 17.17
C GLY A 92 9.24 -6.58 18.47
N PRO A 93 9.08 -7.23 19.64
CA PRO A 93 9.01 -6.56 20.95
C PRO A 93 10.33 -5.87 21.38
N SER A 94 11.45 -6.26 20.78
CA SER A 94 12.80 -5.72 21.07
C SER A 94 13.13 -4.43 20.34
N ILE A 95 12.15 -3.78 19.67
CA ILE A 95 12.40 -2.52 18.99
C ILE A 95 12.38 -1.39 20.02
N GLU A 96 13.57 -1.02 20.49
CA GLU A 96 13.79 0.12 21.39
C GLU A 96 13.38 1.47 20.71
N ASN A 97 13.31 1.49 19.40
CA ASN A 97 13.06 2.69 18.61
C ASN A 97 11.69 2.61 17.89
N LYS A 98 10.64 3.22 18.47
CA LYS A 98 9.28 3.28 17.91
C LYS A 98 9.24 3.84 16.47
N SER A 99 10.24 4.60 16.06
CA SER A 99 10.33 5.26 14.75
C SER A 99 10.64 4.31 13.58
N LYS A 100 10.99 3.05 13.84
CA LYS A 100 11.25 2.04 12.79
C LYS A 100 10.09 1.09 12.55
N LYS A 101 8.96 1.29 13.20
CA LYS A 101 7.81 0.40 13.02
C LYS A 101 7.13 0.63 11.68
N ILE A 102 6.95 -0.46 10.94
CA ILE A 102 6.01 -0.47 9.83
C ILE A 102 4.58 -0.49 10.37
N ILE A 103 3.67 0.14 9.63
CA ILE A 103 2.26 0.21 10.01
C ILE A 103 1.36 -0.69 9.16
N ALA A 104 1.86 -1.20 8.04
CA ALA A 104 1.12 -2.08 7.13
C ALA A 104 2.07 -2.93 6.27
N ILE A 105 1.53 -3.97 5.68
CA ILE A 105 2.14 -4.69 4.56
C ILE A 105 1.70 -4.03 3.25
N GLY A 106 2.63 -3.76 2.35
CA GLY A 106 2.32 -3.18 1.03
C GLY A 106 3.37 -2.14 0.57
N GLU A 107 3.26 -1.72 -0.68
CA GLU A 107 2.15 -2.00 -1.60
C GLU A 107 2.26 -3.42 -2.15
N ALA A 108 1.15 -4.14 -2.15
CA ALA A 108 1.04 -5.52 -2.63
C ALA A 108 -0.28 -5.70 -3.40
N GLY A 109 -0.35 -6.64 -4.32
CA GLY A 109 -1.59 -6.85 -5.05
C GLY A 109 -1.43 -7.51 -6.39
N ILE A 110 -2.38 -7.24 -7.30
CA ILE A 110 -2.41 -7.81 -8.66
C ILE A 110 -2.69 -6.69 -9.67
N ASP A 111 -1.88 -6.62 -10.71
CA ASP A 111 -2.09 -5.81 -11.89
C ASP A 111 -2.37 -6.70 -13.11
N GLY A 112 -3.62 -6.74 -13.56
CA GLY A 112 -4.04 -7.55 -14.70
C GLY A 112 -3.46 -7.05 -16.04
N GLY A 113 -3.08 -5.76 -16.13
CA GLY A 113 -2.41 -5.21 -17.31
C GLY A 113 -0.98 -5.73 -17.44
N ILE A 114 -0.21 -5.63 -16.36
CA ILE A 114 1.16 -6.16 -16.27
C ILE A 114 1.15 -7.69 -16.38
N ALA A 115 0.19 -8.36 -15.75
CA ALA A 115 0.05 -9.82 -15.84
C ALA A 115 -0.05 -10.31 -17.28
N LYS A 116 -0.79 -9.60 -18.13
CA LYS A 116 -0.91 -9.92 -19.56
C LYS A 116 0.37 -9.59 -20.33
N GLN A 117 1.04 -8.49 -19.99
CA GLN A 117 2.25 -8.05 -20.69
C GLN A 117 3.45 -8.93 -20.40
N GLN A 118 3.59 -9.42 -19.16
CA GLN A 118 4.75 -10.16 -18.67
C GLN A 118 4.48 -11.65 -18.47
N ASP A 119 3.25 -12.11 -18.73
CA ASP A 119 2.79 -13.49 -18.48
C ASP A 119 3.10 -13.98 -17.04
N ASN A 120 2.91 -13.11 -16.06
CA ASN A 120 3.34 -13.36 -14.68
C ASN A 120 2.20 -13.43 -13.65
N LEU A 121 0.95 -13.66 -14.08
CA LEU A 121 -0.21 -13.67 -13.16
C LEU A 121 -0.03 -14.65 -11.99
N ASN A 122 0.47 -15.85 -12.25
CA ASN A 122 0.67 -16.85 -11.21
C ASN A 122 1.71 -16.39 -10.18
N GLN A 123 2.77 -15.72 -10.62
CA GLN A 123 3.76 -15.13 -9.73
C GLN A 123 3.16 -14.00 -8.90
N GLN A 124 2.37 -13.09 -9.49
CA GLN A 124 1.67 -12.04 -8.76
C GLN A 124 0.75 -12.62 -7.69
N ILE A 125 -0.04 -13.65 -8.01
CA ILE A 125 -0.92 -14.33 -7.06
C ILE A 125 -0.12 -14.96 -5.92
N MET A 126 0.99 -15.63 -6.22
CA MET A 126 1.86 -16.25 -5.22
C MET A 126 2.45 -15.18 -4.27
N PHE A 127 3.02 -14.11 -4.81
CA PHE A 127 3.59 -13.02 -4.02
C PHE A 127 2.54 -12.32 -3.17
N PHE A 128 1.35 -12.09 -3.73
CA PHE A 128 0.26 -11.46 -2.99
C PHE A 128 -0.24 -12.35 -1.84
N ASN A 129 -0.46 -13.65 -2.09
CA ASN A 129 -0.86 -14.60 -1.03
C ASN A 129 0.14 -14.66 0.11
N TYR A 130 1.44 -14.66 -0.19
CA TYR A 130 2.47 -14.66 0.85
C TYR A 130 2.40 -13.39 1.71
N GLN A 131 2.25 -12.24 1.07
CA GLN A 131 2.12 -10.95 1.77
C GLN A 131 0.84 -10.85 2.60
N LEU A 132 -0.27 -11.44 2.14
CA LEU A 132 -1.48 -11.58 2.94
C LEU A 132 -1.26 -12.49 4.16
N ALA A 133 -0.50 -13.56 4.02
CA ALA A 133 -0.15 -14.44 5.14
C ALA A 133 0.70 -13.71 6.19
N LEU A 134 1.69 -12.92 5.77
CA LEU A 134 2.47 -12.07 6.68
C LEU A 134 1.59 -11.03 7.39
N ALA A 135 0.71 -10.35 6.66
CA ALA A 135 -0.21 -9.38 7.24
C ALA A 135 -1.09 -10.02 8.32
N LYS A 136 -1.57 -11.23 8.06
CA LYS A 136 -2.36 -12.00 9.05
C LYS A 136 -1.53 -12.38 10.27
N GLN A 137 -0.31 -12.90 10.07
CA GLN A 137 0.59 -13.34 11.12
C GLN A 137 0.93 -12.20 12.09
N TYR A 138 1.23 -11.02 11.56
CA TYR A 138 1.63 -9.84 12.35
C TYR A 138 0.46 -8.89 12.68
N GLN A 139 -0.76 -9.27 12.32
CA GLN A 139 -1.98 -8.46 12.53
C GLN A 139 -1.85 -7.03 11.96
N LEU A 140 -1.21 -6.91 10.81
CA LEU A 140 -1.02 -5.65 10.09
C LEU A 140 -2.08 -5.46 9.01
N PRO A 141 -2.54 -4.24 8.75
CA PRO A 141 -3.36 -3.93 7.59
C PRO A 141 -2.55 -4.09 6.29
N VAL A 142 -3.26 -4.18 5.16
CA VAL A 142 -2.63 -4.30 3.83
C VAL A 142 -2.98 -3.11 2.95
N ILE A 143 -1.98 -2.54 2.28
CA ILE A 143 -2.19 -1.57 1.19
C ILE A 143 -2.20 -2.34 -0.12
N VAL A 144 -3.36 -2.35 -0.77
CA VAL A 144 -3.63 -3.21 -1.92
C VAL A 144 -3.63 -2.40 -3.22
N HIS A 145 -2.68 -2.74 -4.09
CA HIS A 145 -2.71 -2.37 -5.51
C HIS A 145 -3.74 -3.20 -6.27
N HIS A 146 -4.52 -2.55 -7.10
CA HIS A 146 -5.42 -3.24 -8.02
C HIS A 146 -5.51 -2.51 -9.36
N ARG A 147 -5.45 -3.28 -10.44
CA ARG A 147 -5.73 -2.79 -11.79
C ARG A 147 -6.23 -3.95 -12.63
N GLN A 148 -7.48 -3.86 -13.11
CA GLN A 148 -8.12 -4.94 -13.88
C GLN A 148 -8.08 -6.32 -13.18
N SER A 149 -8.15 -6.36 -11.84
CA SER A 149 -7.83 -7.53 -11.02
C SER A 149 -8.80 -7.82 -9.88
N HIS A 150 -9.92 -7.10 -9.75
CA HIS A 150 -10.89 -7.31 -8.66
C HIS A 150 -11.33 -8.77 -8.52
N HIS A 151 -11.53 -9.46 -9.65
CA HIS A 151 -11.96 -10.87 -9.70
C HIS A 151 -10.91 -11.86 -9.18
N TYR A 152 -9.64 -11.46 -9.10
CA TYR A 152 -8.57 -12.21 -8.43
C TYR A 152 -8.42 -11.79 -6.96
N ILE A 153 -8.41 -10.49 -6.70
CA ILE A 153 -8.11 -9.92 -5.37
C ILE A 153 -9.22 -10.25 -4.37
N ILE A 154 -10.49 -10.03 -4.71
CA ILE A 154 -11.60 -10.24 -3.77
C ILE A 154 -11.65 -11.67 -3.22
N PRO A 155 -11.56 -12.74 -4.05
CA PRO A 155 -11.51 -14.11 -3.54
C PRO A 155 -10.31 -14.38 -2.62
N LEU A 156 -9.12 -13.81 -2.94
CA LEU A 156 -7.92 -13.97 -2.12
C LEU A 156 -8.07 -13.31 -0.75
N LEU A 157 -8.62 -12.10 -0.71
CA LEU A 157 -8.90 -11.40 0.56
C LEU A 157 -9.95 -12.14 1.40
N LYS A 158 -11.01 -12.67 0.77
CA LYS A 158 -12.01 -13.52 1.45
C LYS A 158 -11.36 -14.74 2.10
N LYS A 159 -10.44 -15.39 1.39
CA LYS A 159 -9.70 -16.56 1.89
C LYS A 159 -8.72 -16.19 3.01
N ALA A 160 -8.05 -15.05 2.91
CA ALA A 160 -7.06 -14.61 3.89
C ALA A 160 -7.69 -14.32 5.27
N LYS A 161 -8.93 -13.79 5.32
CA LYS A 161 -9.65 -13.44 6.55
C LYS A 161 -8.80 -12.53 7.46
N LEU A 162 -8.37 -11.39 6.92
CA LEU A 162 -7.58 -10.41 7.66
C LEU A 162 -8.44 -9.70 8.70
N THR A 163 -7.98 -9.61 9.94
CA THR A 163 -8.67 -8.90 11.02
C THR A 163 -8.35 -7.40 11.04
N ALA A 164 -7.18 -7.02 10.54
CA ALA A 164 -6.75 -5.62 10.48
C ALA A 164 -7.24 -4.87 9.22
N GLY A 165 -7.88 -5.57 8.27
CA GLY A 165 -8.35 -4.97 7.03
C GLY A 165 -7.23 -4.37 6.19
N GLY A 166 -7.44 -3.13 5.73
CA GLY A 166 -6.45 -2.39 4.94
C GLY A 166 -7.06 -1.30 4.06
N VAL A 167 -6.35 -0.94 3.01
CA VAL A 167 -6.77 0.08 2.04
C VAL A 167 -6.66 -0.49 0.63
N ILE A 168 -7.71 -0.35 -0.16
CA ILE A 168 -7.67 -0.56 -1.60
C ILE A 168 -7.21 0.76 -2.22
N HIS A 169 -5.94 0.82 -2.63
CA HIS A 169 -5.33 2.05 -3.13
C HIS A 169 -5.96 2.49 -4.46
N ALA A 170 -6.19 3.81 -4.61
CA ALA A 170 -6.72 4.43 -5.82
C ALA A 170 -7.92 3.67 -6.41
N PHE A 171 -8.90 3.34 -5.57
CA PHE A 171 -10.03 2.50 -5.97
C PHE A 171 -10.70 3.01 -7.24
N SER A 172 -10.87 2.09 -8.18
CA SER A 172 -11.66 2.30 -9.40
C SER A 172 -12.48 1.05 -9.67
N GLY A 173 -13.82 1.15 -9.58
CA GLY A 173 -14.66 -0.04 -9.71
C GLY A 173 -16.14 0.25 -9.63
N SER A 174 -16.93 -0.82 -9.60
CA SER A 174 -18.38 -0.76 -9.40
C SER A 174 -18.74 -0.64 -7.92
N TYR A 175 -19.97 -0.21 -7.66
CA TYR A 175 -20.53 -0.18 -6.30
C TYR A 175 -20.48 -1.56 -5.63
N GLN A 176 -20.79 -2.62 -6.38
CA GLN A 176 -20.73 -3.99 -5.85
C GLN A 176 -19.32 -4.36 -5.40
N GLN A 177 -18.29 -4.06 -6.21
CA GLN A 177 -16.89 -4.31 -5.84
C GLN A 177 -16.47 -3.48 -4.62
N ALA A 178 -16.87 -2.20 -4.57
CA ALA A 178 -16.62 -1.33 -3.42
C ALA A 178 -17.21 -1.93 -2.14
N LYS A 179 -18.49 -2.36 -2.22
CA LYS A 179 -19.18 -2.98 -1.09
C LYS A 179 -18.49 -4.25 -0.61
N GLU A 180 -18.05 -5.13 -1.53
CA GLU A 180 -17.33 -6.35 -1.15
C GLU A 180 -16.03 -6.04 -0.37
N TYR A 181 -15.28 -5.02 -0.75
CA TYR A 181 -14.09 -4.60 0.01
C TYR A 181 -14.45 -4.03 1.37
N ILE A 182 -15.49 -3.20 1.45
CA ILE A 182 -15.96 -2.62 2.72
C ILE A 182 -16.44 -3.74 3.68
N ASP A 183 -17.19 -4.71 3.17
CA ASP A 183 -17.67 -5.86 3.94
C ASP A 183 -16.51 -6.74 4.45
N LEU A 184 -15.35 -6.71 3.78
CA LEU A 184 -14.10 -7.36 4.21
C LEU A 184 -13.25 -6.49 5.18
N GLY A 185 -13.74 -5.31 5.58
CA GLY A 185 -13.04 -4.41 6.50
C GLY A 185 -12.01 -3.49 5.83
N PHE A 186 -12.02 -3.38 4.50
CA PHE A 186 -11.12 -2.48 3.78
C PHE A 186 -11.70 -1.09 3.60
N LYS A 187 -10.85 -0.09 3.71
CA LYS A 187 -11.14 1.28 3.28
C LYS A 187 -10.82 1.43 1.78
N LEU A 188 -11.49 2.38 1.14
CA LEU A 188 -11.25 2.69 -0.27
C LEU A 188 -10.43 3.98 -0.37
N GLY A 189 -9.24 3.88 -0.95
CA GLY A 189 -8.41 5.04 -1.25
C GLY A 189 -8.92 5.77 -2.48
N VAL A 190 -9.15 7.07 -2.34
CA VAL A 190 -9.58 7.94 -3.44
C VAL A 190 -8.33 8.58 -4.05
N GLY A 191 -7.98 8.15 -5.26
CA GLY A 191 -6.84 8.68 -6.01
C GLY A 191 -7.23 9.77 -7.01
N GLY A 192 -6.23 10.40 -7.61
CA GLY A 192 -6.41 11.44 -8.64
C GLY A 192 -7.21 11.02 -9.88
N THR A 193 -7.46 9.73 -10.06
CA THR A 193 -8.29 9.21 -11.15
C THR A 193 -9.70 9.80 -11.18
N ILE A 194 -10.26 10.21 -10.04
CA ILE A 194 -11.60 10.83 -9.97
C ILE A 194 -11.65 12.21 -10.61
N THR A 195 -10.51 12.86 -10.83
CA THR A 195 -10.46 14.17 -11.50
C THR A 195 -10.62 14.07 -13.03
N TYR A 196 -10.53 12.87 -13.58
CA TYR A 196 -10.68 12.67 -15.02
C TYR A 196 -12.16 12.60 -15.43
N PRO A 197 -12.58 13.27 -16.52
CA PRO A 197 -13.97 13.23 -17.02
C PRO A 197 -14.51 11.82 -17.29
N ARG A 198 -13.61 10.86 -17.61
CA ARG A 198 -13.93 9.45 -17.86
C ARG A 198 -14.22 8.64 -16.59
N ALA A 199 -13.92 9.16 -15.41
CA ALA A 199 -14.06 8.43 -14.12
C ALA A 199 -15.50 8.41 -13.57
N LYS A 200 -16.52 8.74 -14.36
CA LYS A 200 -17.92 8.86 -13.97
C LYS A 200 -18.44 7.66 -13.16
N LYS A 201 -18.04 6.44 -13.55
CA LYS A 201 -18.44 5.22 -12.83
C LYS A 201 -17.89 5.19 -11.40
N THR A 202 -16.62 5.50 -11.23
CA THR A 202 -15.96 5.52 -9.92
C THR A 202 -16.50 6.64 -9.04
N ILE A 203 -16.69 7.85 -9.60
CA ILE A 203 -17.28 8.99 -8.90
C ILE A 203 -18.68 8.63 -8.39
N ASN A 204 -19.57 8.10 -9.28
CA ASN A 204 -20.91 7.67 -8.91
C ASN A 204 -20.91 6.51 -7.89
N THR A 205 -19.90 5.65 -7.92
CA THR A 205 -19.74 4.61 -6.89
C THR A 205 -19.41 5.25 -5.55
N ILE A 206 -18.38 6.09 -5.48
CA ILE A 206 -17.90 6.68 -4.22
C ILE A 206 -18.97 7.57 -3.57
N SER A 207 -19.71 8.36 -4.36
CA SER A 207 -20.77 9.24 -3.84
C SER A 207 -21.98 8.50 -3.21
N ARG A 208 -22.08 7.20 -3.40
CA ARG A 208 -23.17 6.35 -2.88
C ARG A 208 -22.73 5.47 -1.70
N LEU A 209 -21.46 5.49 -1.36
CA LEU A 209 -20.95 4.74 -0.21
C LEU A 209 -21.30 5.43 1.11
N PRO A 210 -21.46 4.65 2.19
CA PRO A 210 -21.75 5.17 3.52
C PRO A 210 -20.62 6.00 4.09
#